data_45cc8f041616dfca044a87410f1c4f3e
#
_entry.id   45cc8f041616dfca044a87410f1c4f3e
#
_cell.length_a   1.000
_cell.length_b   1.000
_cell.length_c   1.000
_cell.angle_alpha   90.00
_cell.angle_beta   90.00
_cell.angle_gamma   90.00
#
_symmetry.space_group_name_H-M   'P 1'
#
loop_
_entity.id
_entity.type
_entity.pdbx_description
1 polymer ?
#
loop_
_entity_poly.entity_id
_entity_poly.type
_entity_poly.pdbx_seq_one_letter_code
_entity_poly.pdbx_strand_id
1 'polypeptide(L)'
;MNERPRFVYAYAEMAQVAEDVRKNRAQGDPSLVAAGRLSAEDAGTRLRISTAIAVDWAHYARNELPPRKGATDAEKVADLTTVLAGAIKRRDQARQAIVNEYGERFFVRSMPELWALVDMHDTTTLRVLPYLQWESYAAALEAMLWWQQRGPSCNRRAITFANIELRKMGYLPHERSVA
;
A
#
# COMPACT_ATOMS: atom_id res chain seq x y z
N MET A 1 6.26 3.14 21.75
CA MET A 1 5.15 3.79 20.98
C MET A 1 5.54 3.70 19.51
N ASN A 2 4.83 2.88 18.70
CA ASN A 2 5.16 2.81 17.27
C ASN A 2 4.82 4.18 16.65
N GLU A 3 5.83 4.83 16.08
CA GLU A 3 5.69 6.06 15.35
C GLU A 3 4.64 5.91 14.24
N ARG A 4 3.88 6.98 13.98
CA ARG A 4 2.81 6.93 12.98
C ARG A 4 3.41 6.92 11.58
N PRO A 5 3.05 5.96 10.69
CA PRO A 5 3.57 5.91 9.34
C PRO A 5 3.27 7.18 8.52
N ARG A 6 4.16 7.48 7.58
CA ARG A 6 4.07 8.68 6.73
C ARG A 6 2.75 8.76 5.94
N PHE A 7 2.26 7.65 5.39
CA PHE A 7 1.07 7.61 4.53
C PHE A 7 -0.22 7.19 5.25
N VAL A 8 -0.28 7.32 6.57
CA VAL A 8 -1.40 6.81 7.38
C VAL A 8 -2.78 7.36 6.97
N TYR A 9 -2.85 8.52 6.31
CA TYR A 9 -4.09 9.12 5.82
C TYR A 9 -4.17 9.18 4.29
N ALA A 10 -3.20 8.64 3.58
CA ALA A 10 -3.16 8.60 2.13
C ALA A 10 -3.97 7.39 1.59
N TYR A 11 -5.28 7.41 1.82
CA TYR A 11 -6.15 6.26 1.51
C TYR A 11 -6.19 5.91 0.03
N ALA A 12 -6.11 6.90 -0.85
CA ALA A 12 -6.09 6.68 -2.30
C ALA A 12 -4.81 5.95 -2.74
N GLU A 13 -3.66 6.37 -2.22
CA GLU A 13 -2.36 5.75 -2.47
C GLU A 13 -2.32 4.31 -1.93
N MET A 14 -2.84 4.09 -0.72
CA MET A 14 -2.95 2.74 -0.15
C MET A 14 -3.87 1.84 -0.99
N ALA A 15 -4.99 2.36 -1.49
CA ALA A 15 -5.89 1.62 -2.37
C ALA A 15 -5.22 1.27 -3.70
N GLN A 16 -4.46 2.18 -4.28
CA GLN A 16 -3.71 1.93 -5.51
C GLN A 16 -2.66 0.83 -5.29
N VAL A 17 -1.86 0.92 -4.23
CA VAL A 17 -0.84 -0.08 -3.90
C VAL A 17 -1.47 -1.45 -3.61
N ALA A 18 -2.61 -1.50 -2.91
CA ALA A 18 -3.33 -2.74 -2.65
C ALA A 18 -3.81 -3.40 -3.96
N GLU A 19 -4.31 -2.61 -4.90
CA GLU A 19 -4.72 -3.10 -6.21
C GLU A 19 -3.52 -3.57 -7.05
N ASP A 20 -2.39 -2.89 -6.97
CA ASP A 20 -1.16 -3.31 -7.66
C ASP A 20 -0.63 -4.64 -7.11
N VAL A 21 -0.68 -4.87 -5.79
CA VAL A 21 -0.36 -6.18 -5.19
C VAL A 21 -1.26 -7.26 -5.76
N ARG A 22 -2.58 -7.02 -5.81
CA ARG A 22 -3.56 -7.97 -6.35
C ARG A 22 -3.28 -8.28 -7.82
N LYS A 23 -3.07 -7.25 -8.65
CA LYS A 23 -2.77 -7.41 -10.08
C LYS A 23 -1.48 -8.19 -10.32
N ASN A 24 -0.42 -7.85 -9.58
CA ASN A 24 0.87 -8.52 -9.70
C ASN A 24 0.76 -10.02 -9.38
N ARG A 25 -0.07 -10.40 -8.40
CA ARG A 25 -0.33 -11.82 -8.10
C ARG A 25 -1.16 -12.49 -9.18
N ALA A 26 -2.24 -11.86 -9.61
CA ALA A 26 -3.08 -12.40 -10.66
C ALA A 26 -2.31 -12.68 -11.97
N GLN A 27 -1.32 -11.85 -12.28
CA GLN A 27 -0.51 -11.96 -13.49
C GLN A 27 0.75 -12.83 -13.29
N GLY A 28 1.41 -12.72 -12.15
CA GLY A 28 2.71 -13.34 -11.90
C GLY A 28 2.65 -14.74 -11.29
N ASP A 29 1.71 -15.00 -10.38
CA ASP A 29 1.62 -16.28 -9.66
C ASP A 29 1.39 -17.48 -10.60
N PRO A 30 0.59 -17.40 -11.70
CA PRO A 30 0.47 -18.49 -12.66
C PRO A 30 1.80 -18.93 -13.26
N SER A 31 2.69 -18.01 -13.56
CA SER A 31 4.03 -18.33 -14.07
C SER A 31 4.91 -19.00 -13.01
N LEU A 32 4.77 -18.64 -11.73
CA LEU A 32 5.47 -19.28 -10.62
C LEU A 32 4.95 -20.70 -10.38
N VAL A 33 3.65 -20.93 -10.54
CA VAL A 33 3.04 -22.25 -10.45
C VAL A 33 3.55 -23.15 -11.59
N ALA A 34 3.53 -22.65 -12.81
CA ALA A 34 4.03 -23.38 -13.97
C ALA A 34 5.53 -23.74 -13.84
N ALA A 35 6.31 -22.90 -13.18
CA ALA A 35 7.73 -23.14 -12.89
C ALA A 35 7.97 -24.03 -11.65
N GLY A 36 6.92 -24.53 -10.98
CA GLY A 36 7.03 -25.34 -9.76
C GLY A 36 7.59 -24.59 -8.53
N ARG A 37 7.57 -23.24 -8.56
CA ARG A 37 8.09 -22.37 -7.48
C ARG A 37 7.04 -21.95 -6.48
N LEU A 38 5.77 -22.18 -6.79
CA LEU A 38 4.60 -21.88 -5.96
C LEU A 38 3.56 -22.98 -6.19
N SER A 39 2.89 -23.44 -5.13
CA SER A 39 1.76 -24.35 -5.29
C SER A 39 0.52 -23.61 -5.84
N ALA A 40 -0.35 -24.31 -6.56
CA ALA A 40 -1.60 -23.71 -7.03
C ALA A 40 -2.51 -23.31 -5.86
N GLU A 41 -2.47 -24.04 -4.75
CA GLU A 41 -3.23 -23.75 -3.53
C GLU A 41 -2.72 -22.43 -2.88
N ASP A 42 -1.38 -22.30 -2.73
CA ASP A 42 -0.79 -21.08 -2.19
C ASP A 42 -1.07 -19.86 -3.09
N ALA A 43 -0.97 -20.04 -4.41
CA ALA A 43 -1.31 -18.99 -5.38
C ALA A 43 -2.76 -18.52 -5.22
N GLY A 44 -3.71 -19.46 -5.11
CA GLY A 44 -5.12 -19.18 -4.86
C GLY A 44 -5.35 -18.45 -3.52
N THR A 45 -4.68 -18.89 -2.47
CA THR A 45 -4.75 -18.26 -1.14
C THR A 45 -4.20 -16.84 -1.17
N ARG A 46 -3.04 -16.62 -1.75
CA ARG A 46 -2.42 -15.29 -1.90
C ARG A 46 -3.30 -14.33 -2.69
N LEU A 47 -3.88 -14.79 -3.80
CA LEU A 47 -4.78 -13.98 -4.62
C LEU A 47 -6.06 -13.62 -3.86
N ARG A 48 -6.66 -14.57 -3.14
CA ARG A 48 -7.85 -14.36 -2.30
C ARG A 48 -7.59 -13.28 -1.23
N ILE A 49 -6.47 -13.38 -0.51
CA ILE A 49 -6.12 -12.43 0.55
C ILE A 49 -5.86 -11.04 -0.03
N SER A 50 -5.05 -10.93 -1.09
CA SER A 50 -4.78 -9.63 -1.72
C SER A 50 -6.03 -8.99 -2.33
N THR A 51 -6.96 -9.80 -2.84
CA THR A 51 -8.25 -9.30 -3.32
C THR A 51 -9.06 -8.71 -2.16
N ALA A 52 -9.11 -9.38 -1.00
CA ALA A 52 -9.79 -8.86 0.18
C ALA A 52 -9.18 -7.54 0.66
N ILE A 53 -7.84 -7.43 0.66
CA ILE A 53 -7.13 -6.20 1.03
C ILE A 53 -7.45 -5.08 0.03
N ALA A 54 -7.40 -5.35 -1.28
CA ALA A 54 -7.69 -4.36 -2.31
C ALA A 54 -9.14 -3.85 -2.23
N VAL A 55 -10.10 -4.74 -1.96
CA VAL A 55 -11.51 -4.37 -1.75
C VAL A 55 -11.67 -3.48 -0.52
N ASP A 56 -11.02 -3.83 0.61
CA ASP A 56 -11.09 -3.00 1.83
C ASP A 56 -10.58 -1.58 1.56
N TRP A 57 -9.39 -1.45 0.97
CA TRP A 57 -8.78 -0.14 0.74
C TRP A 57 -9.50 0.67 -0.34
N ALA A 58 -10.07 0.02 -1.35
CA ALA A 58 -10.94 0.70 -2.33
C ALA A 58 -12.19 1.31 -1.68
N HIS A 59 -12.78 0.64 -0.68
CA HIS A 59 -13.89 1.20 0.10
C HIS A 59 -13.42 2.34 1.00
N TYR A 60 -12.31 2.16 1.74
CA TYR A 60 -11.76 3.21 2.60
C TYR A 60 -11.41 4.49 1.83
N ALA A 61 -10.86 4.36 0.62
CA ALA A 61 -10.56 5.52 -0.24
C ALA A 61 -11.83 6.30 -0.67
N ARG A 62 -12.99 5.65 -0.67
CA ARG A 62 -14.30 6.29 -0.94
C ARG A 62 -15.05 6.68 0.32
N ASN A 63 -14.43 6.59 1.49
CA ASN A 63 -15.07 6.73 2.80
C ASN A 63 -16.26 5.77 3.03
N GLU A 64 -16.17 4.56 2.46
CA GLU A 64 -17.15 3.51 2.62
C GLU A 64 -16.64 2.42 3.58
N LEU A 65 -17.56 1.72 4.24
CA LEU A 65 -17.19 0.55 5.05
C LEU A 65 -17.09 -0.69 4.16
N PRO A 66 -15.95 -1.41 4.19
CA PRO A 66 -15.79 -2.59 3.37
C PRO A 66 -16.66 -3.75 3.85
N PRO A 67 -17.04 -4.67 2.94
CA PRO A 67 -17.71 -5.90 3.30
C PRO A 67 -16.79 -6.79 4.16
N ARG A 68 -17.35 -7.50 5.16
CA ARG A 68 -16.59 -8.46 5.98
C ARG A 68 -16.46 -9.80 5.24
N LYS A 69 -15.72 -9.84 4.13
CA LYS A 69 -15.59 -11.05 3.29
C LYS A 69 -14.15 -11.23 2.79
N GLY A 70 -13.81 -12.46 2.45
CA GLY A 70 -12.63 -12.80 1.67
C GLY A 70 -11.42 -13.26 2.48
N ALA A 71 -11.02 -12.60 3.56
CA ALA A 71 -9.88 -12.98 4.39
C ALA A 71 -10.05 -12.49 5.83
N THR A 72 -9.45 -13.21 6.77
CA THR A 72 -9.37 -12.82 8.18
C THR A 72 -8.35 -11.70 8.38
N ASP A 73 -8.46 -10.97 9.50
CA ASP A 73 -7.50 -9.92 9.83
C ASP A 73 -6.09 -10.46 10.05
N ALA A 74 -5.97 -11.67 10.62
CA ALA A 74 -4.68 -12.34 10.80
C ALA A 74 -4.01 -12.68 9.45
N GLU A 75 -4.79 -13.20 8.48
CA GLU A 75 -4.28 -13.46 7.12
C GLU A 75 -3.83 -12.17 6.44
N LYS A 76 -4.59 -11.08 6.56
CA LYS A 76 -4.23 -9.79 5.97
C LYS A 76 -2.96 -9.20 6.60
N VAL A 77 -2.80 -9.30 7.92
CA VAL A 77 -1.58 -8.88 8.62
C VAL A 77 -0.37 -9.68 8.16
N ALA A 78 -0.46 -11.00 8.11
CA ALA A 78 0.63 -11.87 7.68
C ALA A 78 1.05 -11.58 6.23
N ASP A 79 0.07 -11.40 5.37
CA ASP A 79 0.26 -11.09 3.97
C ASP A 79 0.94 -9.73 3.75
N LEU A 80 0.40 -8.66 4.37
CA LEU A 80 0.99 -7.32 4.31
C LEU A 80 2.41 -7.29 4.86
N THR A 81 2.70 -8.05 5.93
CA THR A 81 4.05 -8.17 6.49
C THR A 81 5.01 -8.77 5.45
N THR A 82 4.59 -9.82 4.76
CA THR A 82 5.41 -10.49 3.73
C THR A 82 5.66 -9.57 2.53
N VAL A 83 4.61 -8.89 2.04
CA VAL A 83 4.72 -7.98 0.90
C VAL A 83 5.59 -6.77 1.25
N LEU A 84 5.43 -6.20 2.45
CA LEU A 84 6.23 -5.09 2.95
C LEU A 84 7.71 -5.46 3.03
N ALA A 85 8.06 -6.63 3.57
CA ALA A 85 9.44 -7.09 3.62
C ALA A 85 10.06 -7.19 2.21
N GLY A 86 9.29 -7.68 1.23
CA GLY A 86 9.70 -7.71 -0.17
C GLY A 86 9.92 -6.32 -0.77
N ALA A 87 9.04 -5.36 -0.46
CA ALA A 87 9.14 -3.98 -0.93
C ALA A 87 10.36 -3.26 -0.32
N ILE A 88 10.59 -3.42 0.98
CA ILE A 88 11.77 -2.89 1.68
C ILE A 88 13.06 -3.40 1.02
N LYS A 89 13.15 -4.71 0.78
CA LYS A 89 14.32 -5.30 0.12
C LYS A 89 14.59 -4.66 -1.25
N ARG A 90 13.56 -4.44 -2.05
CA ARG A 90 13.71 -3.81 -3.38
C ARG A 90 14.07 -2.33 -3.28
N ARG A 91 13.48 -1.61 -2.32
CA ARG A 91 13.85 -0.24 -2.00
C ARG A 91 15.33 -0.14 -1.65
N ASP A 92 15.81 -1.00 -0.76
CA ASP A 92 17.19 -0.99 -0.29
C ASP A 92 18.16 -1.38 -1.41
N GLN A 93 17.78 -2.29 -2.30
CA GLN A 93 18.55 -2.60 -3.50
C GLN A 93 18.64 -1.40 -4.45
N ALA A 94 17.53 -0.70 -4.69
CA ALA A 94 17.52 0.51 -5.52
C ALA A 94 18.36 1.63 -4.86
N ARG A 95 18.25 1.81 -3.53
CA ARG A 95 19.09 2.74 -2.77
C ARG A 95 20.56 2.42 -2.94
N GLN A 96 20.95 1.16 -2.78
CA GLN A 96 22.34 0.73 -2.89
C GLN A 96 22.91 0.97 -4.29
N ALA A 97 22.12 0.76 -5.33
CA ALA A 97 22.53 1.07 -6.70
C ALA A 97 22.89 2.56 -6.88
N ILE A 98 22.10 3.46 -6.27
CA ILE A 98 22.37 4.91 -6.29
C ILE A 98 23.63 5.22 -5.47
N VAL A 99 23.78 4.64 -4.29
CA VAL A 99 24.97 4.84 -3.43
C VAL A 99 26.24 4.40 -4.14
N ASN A 100 26.21 3.29 -4.84
CA ASN A 100 27.38 2.78 -5.58
C ASN A 100 27.82 3.74 -6.71
N GLU A 101 26.87 4.48 -7.28
CA GLU A 101 27.15 5.39 -8.39
C GLU A 101 27.46 6.83 -7.93
N TYR A 102 26.70 7.34 -6.96
CA TYR A 102 26.76 8.75 -6.54
C TYR A 102 27.25 8.97 -5.11
N GLY A 103 27.51 7.89 -4.35
CA GLY A 103 27.92 7.92 -2.94
C GLY A 103 26.76 8.23 -1.98
N GLU A 104 27.00 7.98 -0.69
CA GLU A 104 26.02 8.18 0.40
C GLU A 104 25.51 9.62 0.50
N ARG A 105 26.33 10.61 0.13
CA ARG A 105 25.96 12.03 0.15
C ARG A 105 24.78 12.37 -0.75
N PHE A 106 24.43 11.50 -1.69
CA PHE A 106 23.25 11.67 -2.53
C PHE A 106 21.96 11.75 -1.69
N PHE A 107 21.89 10.98 -0.62
CA PHE A 107 20.73 10.88 0.29
C PHE A 107 20.73 11.91 1.44
N VAL A 108 21.57 12.92 1.42
CA VAL A 108 21.41 14.11 2.27
C VAL A 108 20.20 14.94 1.83
N ARG A 109 19.75 14.78 0.58
CA ARG A 109 18.56 15.42 0.02
C ARG A 109 17.29 14.90 0.69
N SER A 110 16.36 15.79 0.92
CA SER A 110 15.02 15.43 1.38
C SER A 110 14.22 14.72 0.26
N MET A 111 13.15 14.01 0.63
CA MET A 111 12.26 13.35 -0.35
C MET A 111 11.66 14.32 -1.39
N PRO A 112 11.20 15.53 -1.03
CA PRO A 112 10.76 16.52 -2.04
C PRO A 112 11.86 16.91 -3.03
N GLU A 113 13.09 17.08 -2.56
CA GLU A 113 14.23 17.40 -3.44
C GLU A 113 14.57 16.24 -4.38
N LEU A 114 14.46 14.98 -3.90
CA LEU A 114 14.65 13.81 -4.76
C LEU A 114 13.56 13.71 -5.83
N TRP A 115 12.29 14.01 -5.49
CA TRP A 115 11.21 14.07 -6.46
C TRP A 115 11.38 15.22 -7.47
N ALA A 116 11.85 16.37 -7.03
CA ALA A 116 12.14 17.49 -7.92
C ALA A 116 13.21 17.15 -8.98
N LEU A 117 14.17 16.27 -8.66
CA LEU A 117 15.12 15.75 -9.66
C LEU A 117 14.41 14.97 -10.77
N VAL A 118 13.32 14.26 -10.46
CA VAL A 118 12.55 13.50 -11.46
C VAL A 118 11.90 14.41 -12.48
N ASP A 119 11.39 15.55 -12.07
CA ASP A 119 10.70 16.51 -12.94
C ASP A 119 11.65 17.23 -13.91
N MET A 120 12.95 17.26 -13.62
CA MET A 120 13.96 17.90 -14.47
C MET A 120 14.41 17.05 -15.69
N HIS A 121 13.91 15.84 -15.86
CA HIS A 121 14.19 14.93 -16.98
C HIS A 121 15.71 14.69 -17.25
N ASP A 122 16.53 14.73 -16.21
CA ASP A 122 17.95 14.42 -16.28
C ASP A 122 18.20 12.89 -16.23
N THR A 123 19.29 12.42 -16.83
CA THR A 123 19.70 10.99 -16.80
C THR A 123 19.88 10.45 -15.38
N THR A 124 20.32 11.29 -14.44
CA THR A 124 20.37 11.01 -13.00
C THR A 124 18.98 10.65 -12.46
N THR A 125 17.95 11.28 -12.98
CA THR A 125 16.55 11.15 -12.62
C THR A 125 16.01 9.74 -12.85
N LEU A 126 16.32 9.16 -14.01
CA LEU A 126 15.84 7.81 -14.36
C LEU A 126 16.36 6.75 -13.39
N ARG A 127 17.49 6.99 -12.73
CA ARG A 127 18.07 6.06 -11.74
C ARG A 127 17.51 6.24 -10.34
N VAL A 128 17.06 7.42 -10.00
CA VAL A 128 16.43 7.73 -8.70
C VAL A 128 14.98 7.24 -8.66
N LEU A 129 14.29 7.26 -9.79
CA LEU A 129 12.87 6.91 -9.88
C LEU A 129 12.53 5.52 -9.29
N PRO A 130 13.28 4.43 -9.57
CA PRO A 130 13.00 3.13 -8.95
C PRO A 130 13.06 3.15 -7.42
N TYR A 131 14.01 3.90 -6.84
CA TYR A 131 14.10 4.06 -5.39
C TYR A 131 12.86 4.79 -4.85
N LEU A 132 12.48 5.92 -5.46
CA LEU A 132 11.32 6.72 -5.03
C LEU A 132 10.01 5.93 -5.13
N GLN A 133 9.86 5.14 -6.20
CA GLN A 133 8.70 4.28 -6.38
C GLN A 133 8.62 3.21 -5.28
N TRP A 134 9.74 2.52 -4.98
CA TRP A 134 9.76 1.50 -3.94
C TRP A 134 9.64 2.10 -2.53
N GLU A 135 10.17 3.28 -2.30
CA GLU A 135 10.01 4.02 -1.04
C GLU A 135 8.54 4.38 -0.79
N SER A 136 7.86 4.94 -1.79
CA SER A 136 6.43 5.26 -1.69
C SER A 136 5.57 4.01 -1.55
N TYR A 137 5.91 2.95 -2.29
CA TYR A 137 5.22 1.67 -2.22
C TYR A 137 5.36 1.01 -0.84
N ALA A 138 6.57 0.98 -0.28
CA ALA A 138 6.83 0.45 1.06
C ALA A 138 6.12 1.27 2.14
N ALA A 139 6.14 2.60 2.04
CA ALA A 139 5.45 3.48 2.99
C ALA A 139 3.93 3.30 2.99
N ALA A 140 3.31 3.05 1.82
CA ALA A 140 1.89 2.74 1.73
C ALA A 140 1.57 1.37 2.36
N LEU A 141 2.39 0.34 2.11
CA LEU A 141 2.25 -0.97 2.74
C LEU A 141 2.42 -0.91 4.26
N GLU A 142 3.39 -0.13 4.75
CA GLU A 142 3.60 0.10 6.17
C GLU A 142 2.37 0.75 6.82
N ALA A 143 1.78 1.74 6.18
CA ALA A 143 0.56 2.39 6.64
C ALA A 143 -0.64 1.42 6.65
N MET A 144 -0.81 0.59 5.61
CA MET A 144 -1.85 -0.44 5.59
C MET A 144 -1.68 -1.44 6.72
N LEU A 145 -0.45 -1.94 6.94
CA LEU A 145 -0.13 -2.87 8.02
C LEU A 145 -0.37 -2.24 9.41
N TRP A 146 0.02 -0.98 9.59
CA TRP A 146 -0.21 -0.23 10.83
C TRP A 146 -1.70 -0.13 11.18
N TRP A 147 -2.57 0.12 10.19
CA TRP A 147 -4.02 0.12 10.38
C TRP A 147 -4.56 -1.28 10.66
N GLN A 148 -4.11 -2.30 9.90
CA GLN A 148 -4.58 -3.67 10.03
C GLN A 148 -4.25 -4.27 11.41
N GLN A 149 -3.07 -3.98 11.96
CA GLN A 149 -2.63 -4.41 13.28
C GLN A 149 -3.45 -3.81 14.43
N ARG A 150 -4.04 -2.63 14.23
CA ARG A 150 -4.93 -1.98 15.20
C ARG A 150 -6.36 -2.51 15.17
N GLY A 151 -6.61 -3.44 14.27
CA GLY A 151 -7.88 -4.12 14.08
C GLY A 151 -8.89 -3.32 13.26
N PRO A 152 -9.82 -4.00 12.61
CA PRO A 152 -10.82 -3.41 11.73
C PRO A 152 -11.74 -2.43 12.45
N SER A 153 -11.88 -2.56 13.77
CA SER A 153 -12.66 -1.64 14.59
C SER A 153 -12.09 -0.22 14.63
N CYS A 154 -10.76 -0.06 14.55
CA CYS A 154 -10.13 1.27 14.51
C CYS A 154 -10.37 1.97 13.17
N ASN A 155 -10.15 1.29 12.04
CA ASN A 155 -10.43 1.80 10.72
C ASN A 155 -11.91 2.14 10.54
N ARG A 156 -12.81 1.23 10.93
CA ARG A 156 -14.24 1.44 10.85
C ARG A 156 -14.69 2.64 11.66
N ARG A 157 -14.22 2.79 12.91
CA ARG A 157 -14.55 3.94 13.76
C ARG A 157 -14.03 5.24 13.15
N ALA A 158 -12.79 5.26 12.67
CA ALA A 158 -12.20 6.45 12.07
C ALA A 158 -12.99 6.89 10.83
N ILE A 159 -13.33 5.96 9.94
CA ILE A 159 -14.09 6.24 8.73
C ILE A 159 -15.54 6.62 9.05
N THR A 160 -16.19 5.93 9.97
CA THR A 160 -17.54 6.30 10.41
C THR A 160 -17.57 7.71 10.98
N PHE A 161 -16.60 8.06 11.83
CA PHE A 161 -16.47 9.39 12.39
C PHE A 161 -16.21 10.44 11.31
N ALA A 162 -15.24 10.18 10.42
CA ALA A 162 -14.94 11.07 9.31
C ALA A 162 -16.16 11.29 8.40
N ASN A 163 -16.92 10.23 8.09
CA ASN A 163 -18.15 10.34 7.29
C ASN A 163 -19.23 11.15 7.97
N ILE A 164 -19.40 11.01 9.30
CA ILE A 164 -20.34 11.83 10.05
C ILE A 164 -19.96 13.31 9.97
N GLU A 165 -18.69 13.64 10.18
CA GLU A 165 -18.22 15.02 10.12
C GLU A 165 -18.31 15.60 8.69
N LEU A 166 -17.93 14.85 7.67
CA LEU A 166 -18.04 15.27 6.27
C LEU A 166 -19.50 15.51 5.86
N ARG A 167 -20.45 14.70 6.35
CA ARG A 167 -21.88 14.94 6.13
C ARG A 167 -22.39 16.21 6.82
N LYS A 168 -21.96 16.45 8.08
CA LYS A 168 -22.29 17.70 8.79
C LYS A 168 -21.78 18.94 8.06
N MET A 169 -20.63 18.84 7.41
CA MET A 169 -20.03 19.91 6.60
C MET A 169 -20.64 20.03 5.18
N GLY A 170 -21.55 19.13 4.79
CA GLY A 170 -22.18 19.15 3.46
C GLY A 170 -21.32 18.55 2.34
N TYR A 171 -20.16 17.94 2.64
CA TYR A 171 -19.29 17.30 1.63
C TYR A 171 -19.75 15.90 1.20
N LEU A 172 -20.59 15.24 1.99
CA LEU A 172 -21.18 13.95 1.65
C LEU A 172 -22.71 14.06 1.72
N PRO A 173 -23.43 13.36 0.82
CA PRO A 173 -24.89 13.32 0.88
C PRO A 173 -25.35 12.64 2.19
N HIS A 174 -26.46 13.10 2.73
CA HIS A 174 -27.11 12.41 3.85
C HIS A 174 -27.53 11.01 3.42
N GLU A 175 -27.33 10.01 4.28
CA GLU A 175 -27.89 8.68 4.04
C GLU A 175 -29.42 8.81 3.89
N ARG A 176 -29.94 8.35 2.76
CA ARG A 176 -31.38 8.19 2.64
C ARG A 176 -31.78 7.09 3.63
N SER A 177 -32.59 7.43 4.60
CA SER A 177 -33.23 6.41 5.43
C SER A 177 -33.98 5.47 4.49
N VAL A 178 -33.50 4.24 4.40
CA VAL A 178 -34.24 3.19 3.73
C VAL A 178 -35.38 2.86 4.69
N ALA A 179 -36.57 3.36 4.37
CA ALA A 179 -37.81 3.06 5.06
C ALA A 179 -38.25 1.63 4.70
#